data_b908f349816a63791924e0e828ee8f6e
#
_entry.id   b908f349816a63791924e0e828ee8f6e
#
_cell.length_a   1.000
_cell.length_b   1.000
_cell.length_c   1.000
_cell.angle_alpha   90.00
_cell.angle_beta   90.00
_cell.angle_gamma   90.00
#
_symmetry.space_group_name_H-M   'P 1'
#
loop_
_entity.id
_entity.type
_entity.pdbx_description
1 polymer ?
#
loop_
_entity_poly.entity_id
_entity_poly.type
_entity_poly.pdbx_seq_one_letter_code
_entity_poly.pdbx_strand_id
1 'polypeptide(L)'
;MPENGQDSQDTQSSFEGVHKIRTMIEGFDDISHGGLPVARTTLISGTSGTGKTLFAVQFLYNGITQFDEPGVFVTFEESPADIIKNAYSFGWNIQKLVDQGKLFILDASPDPEGQDVVGNFDLSAIIERIQYAIRKYKAKRVSIDSVTALFQQYDAASIVRREIFRLVARLKQVGVTTIMTTERIEEYGPVARFGVEEFVSDNVMIARNVLEGERRRRTIEILKLRGTTHMKGEYPFTITNDGVSIFPLGAMRLTQRSSNVRVSSGVQTLDEMCGGGFFKDSIILATGATGTGKTLLVSKFLQDACNKGDRAILFAYEESRAQLSRNASSWGIDFEELESKGLLKIICAYPESAGLEDHLQIIKSEIAEFKPSRIAIDSLSALARGVGNNTFRQFVIGVTGFAKQEEITGFFTNTTDQFMGSNSITDSHISTITD
;
A
#
# COMPACT_ATOMS: atom_id res chain seq x y z
N MET A 1 54.48 -8.10 -49.84
CA MET A 1 54.31 -8.15 -48.36
C MET A 1 52.89 -7.72 -48.04
N PRO A 2 52.00 -8.60 -47.64
CA PRO A 2 50.65 -8.20 -47.19
C PRO A 2 50.61 -7.99 -45.67
N GLU A 3 50.05 -6.90 -45.26
CA GLU A 3 49.78 -6.56 -43.87
C GLU A 3 48.64 -7.41 -43.31
N ASN A 4 48.92 -8.05 -42.20
CA ASN A 4 47.92 -8.78 -41.41
C ASN A 4 47.15 -7.77 -40.57
N GLY A 5 45.89 -7.48 -40.93
CA GLY A 5 44.90 -6.89 -40.08
C GLY A 5 44.30 -7.95 -39.16
N GLN A 6 44.66 -7.90 -37.88
CA GLN A 6 43.94 -8.65 -36.82
C GLN A 6 42.66 -7.91 -36.47
N ASP A 7 41.54 -8.49 -36.88
CA ASP A 7 40.20 -8.15 -36.36
C ASP A 7 40.11 -8.58 -34.89
N SER A 8 40.27 -7.64 -33.99
CA SER A 8 39.90 -7.78 -32.60
C SER A 8 38.35 -7.66 -32.50
N GLN A 9 37.67 -8.79 -32.53
CA GLN A 9 36.26 -8.88 -32.11
C GLN A 9 36.19 -8.55 -30.63
N ASP A 10 35.85 -7.32 -30.31
CA ASP A 10 35.38 -6.89 -29.00
C ASP A 10 34.07 -7.61 -28.67
N THR A 11 34.19 -8.69 -27.92
CA THR A 11 33.06 -9.30 -27.21
C THR A 11 32.67 -8.38 -26.08
N GLN A 12 31.91 -7.34 -26.37
CA GLN A 12 31.12 -6.63 -25.35
C GLN A 12 30.10 -7.62 -24.83
N SER A 13 30.43 -8.29 -23.72
CA SER A 13 29.43 -8.94 -22.87
C SER A 13 28.54 -7.84 -22.34
N SER A 14 27.31 -7.71 -22.87
CA SER A 14 26.30 -6.87 -22.34
C SER A 14 25.98 -7.38 -20.93
N PHE A 15 26.48 -6.71 -19.89
CA PHE A 15 26.07 -6.93 -18.52
C PHE A 15 24.62 -6.45 -18.41
N GLU A 16 23.67 -7.35 -18.57
CA GLU A 16 22.28 -7.08 -18.26
C GLU A 16 22.17 -6.87 -16.75
N GLY A 17 21.50 -5.78 -16.36
CA GLY A 17 21.22 -5.47 -14.96
C GLY A 17 20.35 -6.55 -14.30
N VAL A 18 20.11 -6.42 -12.98
CA VAL A 18 19.27 -7.37 -12.25
C VAL A 18 17.81 -7.22 -12.72
N HIS A 19 17.27 -8.27 -13.37
CA HIS A 19 15.87 -8.33 -13.73
C HIS A 19 15.00 -8.44 -12.50
N LYS A 20 13.82 -7.81 -12.54
CA LYS A 20 12.79 -7.84 -11.48
C LYS A 20 11.49 -8.42 -11.98
N ILE A 21 10.78 -9.11 -11.12
CA ILE A 21 9.38 -9.47 -11.33
C ILE A 21 8.48 -8.50 -10.58
N ARG A 22 7.41 -8.08 -11.24
CA ARG A 22 6.40 -7.22 -10.61
C ARG A 22 5.58 -8.04 -9.62
N THR A 23 5.31 -7.45 -8.48
CA THR A 23 4.47 -8.05 -7.45
C THR A 23 3.00 -7.73 -7.64
N MET A 24 2.70 -6.61 -8.30
CA MET A 24 1.37 -6.02 -8.44
C MET A 24 0.68 -5.79 -7.08
N ILE A 25 1.48 -5.66 -6.01
CA ILE A 25 1.01 -5.17 -4.71
C ILE A 25 1.06 -3.66 -4.79
N GLU A 26 -0.07 -3.01 -4.55
CA GLU A 26 -0.21 -1.56 -4.71
C GLU A 26 0.87 -0.79 -3.94
N GLY A 27 1.60 0.08 -4.62
CA GLY A 27 2.69 0.89 -4.08
C GLY A 27 3.99 0.15 -3.80
N PHE A 28 4.00 -1.21 -3.76
CA PHE A 28 5.24 -1.95 -3.50
C PHE A 28 6.22 -1.86 -4.67
N ASP A 29 5.73 -2.04 -5.88
CA ASP A 29 6.58 -1.99 -7.07
C ASP A 29 7.19 -0.60 -7.27
N ASP A 30 6.55 0.46 -6.75
CA ASP A 30 7.10 1.82 -6.75
C ASP A 30 8.28 1.95 -5.79
N ILE A 31 8.13 1.54 -4.53
CA ILE A 31 9.21 1.62 -3.52
C ILE A 31 10.38 0.69 -3.82
N SER A 32 10.13 -0.40 -4.52
CA SER A 32 11.14 -1.37 -4.93
C SER A 32 11.73 -1.08 -6.31
N HIS A 33 11.30 -0.02 -7.01
CA HIS A 33 11.67 0.32 -8.38
C HIS A 33 11.45 -0.84 -9.36
N GLY A 34 10.22 -1.41 -9.36
CA GLY A 34 9.78 -2.41 -10.33
C GLY A 34 9.62 -3.83 -9.81
N GLY A 35 9.61 -4.04 -8.49
CA GLY A 35 9.33 -5.35 -7.89
C GLY A 35 10.54 -6.05 -7.29
N LEU A 36 10.48 -7.39 -7.22
CA LEU A 36 11.51 -8.20 -6.58
C LEU A 36 12.53 -8.75 -7.61
N PRO A 37 13.83 -8.80 -7.27
CA PRO A 37 14.83 -9.42 -8.11
C PRO A 37 14.54 -10.89 -8.40
N VAL A 38 14.62 -11.27 -9.68
CA VAL A 38 14.36 -12.63 -10.17
C VAL A 38 15.34 -13.64 -9.55
N ALA A 39 14.85 -14.83 -9.26
CA ALA A 39 15.63 -15.95 -8.71
C ALA A 39 16.40 -15.59 -7.42
N ARG A 40 15.84 -14.70 -6.62
CA ARG A 40 16.38 -14.32 -5.31
C ARG A 40 15.36 -14.52 -4.21
N THR A 41 15.88 -14.64 -3.00
CA THR A 41 15.07 -14.80 -1.79
C THR A 41 14.92 -13.47 -1.07
N THR A 42 13.68 -13.11 -0.79
CA THR A 42 13.27 -11.94 -0.01
C THR A 42 12.74 -12.39 1.34
N LEU A 43 13.34 -11.92 2.40
CA LEU A 43 12.87 -12.13 3.78
C LEU A 43 11.93 -10.99 4.15
N ILE A 44 10.72 -11.31 4.61
CA ILE A 44 9.80 -10.37 5.24
C ILE A 44 9.77 -10.65 6.73
N SER A 45 10.29 -9.71 7.49
CA SER A 45 10.35 -9.80 8.95
C SER A 45 9.35 -8.87 9.60
N GLY A 46 8.66 -9.31 10.65
CA GLY A 46 7.70 -8.48 11.39
C GLY A 46 7.10 -9.20 12.58
N THR A 47 6.52 -8.44 13.51
CA THR A 47 5.79 -8.99 14.65
C THR A 47 4.49 -9.65 14.20
N SER A 48 3.76 -10.27 15.13
CA SER A 48 2.44 -10.83 14.83
C SER A 48 1.45 -9.74 14.40
N GLY A 49 0.57 -10.04 13.42
CA GLY A 49 -0.45 -9.11 12.93
C GLY A 49 0.06 -8.02 11.96
N THR A 50 1.32 -8.07 11.52
CA THR A 50 1.87 -7.14 10.51
C THR A 50 1.44 -7.45 9.08
N GLY A 51 0.78 -8.59 8.80
CA GLY A 51 0.31 -8.95 7.45
C GLY A 51 1.33 -9.68 6.57
N LYS A 52 2.38 -10.30 7.16
CA LYS A 52 3.41 -11.07 6.42
C LYS A 52 2.83 -12.18 5.55
N THR A 53 1.98 -13.02 6.14
CA THR A 53 1.29 -14.13 5.46
C THR A 53 0.46 -13.61 4.30
N LEU A 54 -0.31 -12.53 4.53
CA LEU A 54 -1.12 -11.89 3.49
C LEU A 54 -0.28 -11.40 2.31
N PHE A 55 0.84 -10.73 2.60
CA PHE A 55 1.78 -10.27 1.57
C PHE A 55 2.33 -11.44 0.75
N ALA A 56 2.70 -12.53 1.42
CA ALA A 56 3.23 -13.73 0.79
C ALA A 56 2.20 -14.44 -0.09
N VAL A 57 0.94 -14.50 0.35
CA VAL A 57 -0.18 -15.06 -0.44
C VAL A 57 -0.50 -14.16 -1.63
N GLN A 58 -0.58 -12.84 -1.42
CA GLN A 58 -0.87 -11.86 -2.47
C GLN A 58 0.19 -11.88 -3.58
N PHE A 59 1.46 -12.04 -3.23
CA PHE A 59 2.55 -12.18 -4.20
C PHE A 59 2.34 -13.36 -5.14
N LEU A 60 1.88 -14.51 -4.63
CA LEU A 60 1.56 -15.67 -5.46
C LEU A 60 0.27 -15.46 -6.26
N TYR A 61 -0.78 -14.97 -5.62
CA TYR A 61 -2.07 -14.71 -6.24
C TYR A 61 -1.94 -13.77 -7.45
N ASN A 62 -1.26 -12.64 -7.25
CA ASN A 62 -1.03 -11.69 -8.34
C ASN A 62 -0.13 -12.28 -9.45
N GLY A 63 0.89 -13.05 -9.08
CA GLY A 63 1.74 -13.74 -10.06
C GLY A 63 0.96 -14.67 -10.98
N ILE A 64 0.04 -15.43 -10.41
CA ILE A 64 -0.80 -16.38 -11.17
C ILE A 64 -1.84 -15.62 -12.01
N THR A 65 -2.52 -14.65 -11.41
CA THR A 65 -3.67 -14.00 -12.06
C THR A 65 -3.28 -12.97 -13.11
N GLN A 66 -2.14 -12.28 -12.91
CA GLN A 66 -1.70 -11.21 -13.79
C GLN A 66 -0.66 -11.65 -14.84
N PHE A 67 0.14 -12.69 -14.53
CA PHE A 67 1.26 -13.09 -15.37
C PHE A 67 1.26 -14.56 -15.76
N ASP A 68 0.25 -15.33 -15.33
CA ASP A 68 0.15 -16.78 -15.52
C ASP A 68 1.39 -17.53 -15.00
N GLU A 69 1.97 -17.05 -13.90
CA GLU A 69 3.15 -17.64 -13.24
C GLU A 69 2.73 -18.57 -12.11
N PRO A 70 2.82 -19.91 -12.27
CA PRO A 70 2.45 -20.85 -11.22
C PRO A 70 3.27 -20.62 -9.94
N GLY A 71 2.63 -20.90 -8.80
CA GLY A 71 3.21 -20.68 -7.48
C GLY A 71 3.17 -21.89 -6.56
N VAL A 72 4.07 -21.89 -5.58
CA VAL A 72 4.08 -22.84 -4.47
C VAL A 72 4.04 -22.04 -3.16
N PHE A 73 3.07 -22.35 -2.30
CA PHE A 73 3.00 -21.85 -0.94
C PHE A 73 3.39 -22.99 0.02
N VAL A 74 4.37 -22.75 0.87
CA VAL A 74 4.79 -23.70 1.91
C VAL A 74 4.39 -23.13 3.25
N THR A 75 3.58 -23.86 4.01
CA THR A 75 3.15 -23.46 5.34
C THR A 75 3.74 -24.39 6.40
N PHE A 76 4.09 -23.80 7.57
CA PHE A 76 4.56 -24.51 8.75
C PHE A 76 3.67 -24.29 9.97
N GLU A 77 2.67 -23.41 9.89
CA GLU A 77 1.82 -23.00 11.01
C GLU A 77 0.33 -23.13 10.69
N GLU A 78 -0.11 -22.57 9.57
CA GLU A 78 -1.52 -22.56 9.20
C GLU A 78 -1.87 -23.73 8.30
N SER A 79 -3.05 -24.32 8.48
CA SER A 79 -3.52 -25.37 7.58
C SER A 79 -3.82 -24.80 6.17
N PRO A 80 -3.68 -25.62 5.10
CA PRO A 80 -4.10 -25.20 3.76
C PRO A 80 -5.54 -24.70 3.67
N ALA A 81 -6.44 -25.30 4.45
CA ALA A 81 -7.85 -24.93 4.52
C ALA A 81 -8.05 -23.51 5.10
N ASP A 82 -7.30 -23.16 6.15
CA ASP A 82 -7.37 -21.83 6.75
C ASP A 82 -6.80 -20.76 5.82
N ILE A 83 -5.68 -21.05 5.14
CA ILE A 83 -5.10 -20.13 4.15
C ILE A 83 -6.11 -19.85 3.04
N ILE A 84 -6.77 -20.88 2.50
CA ILE A 84 -7.80 -20.74 1.46
C ILE A 84 -8.96 -19.91 1.99
N LYS A 85 -9.46 -20.21 3.18
CA LYS A 85 -10.57 -19.49 3.82
C LYS A 85 -10.24 -18.02 4.07
N ASN A 86 -9.04 -17.75 4.61
CA ASN A 86 -8.60 -16.39 4.89
C ASN A 86 -8.48 -15.56 3.60
N ALA A 87 -7.99 -16.15 2.50
CA ALA A 87 -7.88 -15.49 1.22
C ALA A 87 -9.23 -15.12 0.58
N TYR A 88 -10.29 -15.88 0.86
CA TYR A 88 -11.64 -15.53 0.41
C TYR A 88 -12.14 -14.20 0.99
N SER A 89 -11.69 -13.80 2.16
CA SER A 89 -12.02 -12.49 2.77
C SER A 89 -11.51 -11.30 1.96
N PHE A 90 -10.55 -11.54 1.04
CA PHE A 90 -9.98 -10.56 0.11
C PHE A 90 -10.52 -10.77 -1.32
N GLY A 91 -11.57 -11.57 -1.51
CA GLY A 91 -12.11 -11.89 -2.83
C GLY A 91 -11.22 -12.83 -3.67
N TRP A 92 -10.18 -13.42 -3.08
CA TRP A 92 -9.24 -14.28 -3.80
C TRP A 92 -9.68 -15.73 -3.77
N ASN A 93 -10.14 -16.25 -4.90
CA ASN A 93 -10.53 -17.66 -5.02
C ASN A 93 -9.29 -18.55 -5.21
N ILE A 94 -8.54 -18.76 -4.13
CA ILE A 94 -7.32 -19.59 -4.11
C ILE A 94 -7.65 -21.06 -4.40
N GLN A 95 -8.80 -21.59 -3.93
CA GLN A 95 -9.20 -22.97 -4.23
C GLN A 95 -9.25 -23.22 -5.74
N LYS A 96 -9.83 -22.30 -6.49
CA LYS A 96 -9.87 -22.41 -7.96
C LYS A 96 -8.48 -22.50 -8.59
N LEU A 97 -7.49 -21.76 -8.05
CA LEU A 97 -6.11 -21.80 -8.54
C LEU A 97 -5.42 -23.13 -8.20
N VAL A 98 -5.75 -23.72 -7.04
CA VAL A 98 -5.29 -25.05 -6.64
C VAL A 98 -5.88 -26.12 -7.56
N ASP A 99 -7.20 -26.08 -7.82
CA ASP A 99 -7.90 -27.03 -8.69
C ASP A 99 -7.38 -26.97 -10.14
N GLN A 100 -6.96 -25.77 -10.58
CA GLN A 100 -6.34 -25.58 -11.91
C GLN A 100 -4.86 -26.01 -11.97
N GLY A 101 -4.26 -26.42 -10.85
CA GLY A 101 -2.84 -26.78 -10.77
C GLY A 101 -1.89 -25.57 -10.92
N LYS A 102 -2.38 -24.34 -10.79
CA LYS A 102 -1.57 -23.10 -10.86
C LYS A 102 -0.97 -22.71 -9.52
N LEU A 103 -1.60 -23.11 -8.42
CA LEU A 103 -1.09 -22.95 -7.06
C LEU A 103 -1.02 -24.32 -6.39
N PHE A 104 0.09 -24.60 -5.72
CA PHE A 104 0.23 -25.74 -4.85
C PHE A 104 0.52 -25.28 -3.42
N ILE A 105 -0.28 -25.74 -2.44
CA ILE A 105 -0.05 -25.47 -1.03
C ILE A 105 0.57 -26.74 -0.42
N LEU A 106 1.81 -26.62 0.04
CA LEU A 106 2.55 -27.67 0.72
C LEU A 106 2.43 -27.47 2.22
N ASP A 107 1.68 -28.32 2.87
CA ASP A 107 1.68 -28.41 4.32
C ASP A 107 2.97 -29.13 4.78
N ALA A 108 3.78 -28.37 5.49
CA ALA A 108 5.03 -28.84 6.08
C ALA A 108 5.02 -28.68 7.62
N SER A 109 3.82 -28.49 8.20
CA SER A 109 3.63 -28.40 9.65
C SER A 109 4.12 -29.69 10.32
N PRO A 110 4.69 -29.61 11.54
CA PRO A 110 5.00 -30.78 12.34
C PRO A 110 3.73 -31.59 12.63
N ASP A 111 3.82 -32.92 12.57
CA ASP A 111 2.69 -33.80 12.93
C ASP A 111 2.42 -33.66 14.42
N PRO A 112 1.22 -33.21 14.85
CA PRO A 112 0.88 -33.08 16.28
C PRO A 112 0.87 -34.42 17.04
N GLU A 113 0.66 -35.54 16.33
CA GLU A 113 0.63 -36.89 16.89
C GLU A 113 1.96 -37.64 16.74
N GLY A 114 2.93 -37.00 16.05
CA GLY A 114 4.26 -37.56 15.85
C GLY A 114 4.97 -37.73 17.19
N GLN A 115 5.25 -38.99 17.56
CA GLN A 115 6.11 -39.32 18.71
C GLN A 115 7.42 -38.57 18.56
N ASP A 116 7.93 -38.02 19.67
CA ASP A 116 9.21 -37.31 19.76
C ASP A 116 10.26 -37.98 18.88
N VAL A 117 10.55 -37.36 17.73
CA VAL A 117 11.66 -37.80 16.90
C VAL A 117 12.93 -37.43 17.64
N VAL A 118 13.44 -38.37 18.41
CA VAL A 118 14.73 -38.27 19.06
C VAL A 118 15.80 -38.27 17.97
N GLY A 119 16.17 -37.07 17.51
CA GLY A 119 17.19 -36.85 16.52
C GLY A 119 17.08 -35.45 15.88
N ASN A 120 18.18 -34.94 15.33
CA ASN A 120 18.16 -33.66 14.58
C ASN A 120 17.12 -33.75 13.45
N PHE A 121 16.12 -32.88 13.50
CA PHE A 121 15.13 -32.72 12.42
C PHE A 121 15.87 -32.49 11.09
N ASP A 122 15.74 -33.42 10.14
CA ASP A 122 16.43 -33.30 8.85
C ASP A 122 15.60 -32.48 7.89
N LEU A 123 16.02 -31.23 7.70
CA LEU A 123 15.40 -30.31 6.73
C LEU A 123 15.53 -30.80 5.27
N SER A 124 16.41 -31.79 4.99
CA SER A 124 16.63 -32.29 3.63
C SER A 124 15.36 -32.84 3.00
N ALA A 125 14.53 -33.56 3.74
CA ALA A 125 13.27 -34.10 3.25
C ALA A 125 12.28 -32.98 2.86
N ILE A 126 12.19 -31.93 3.64
CA ILE A 126 11.34 -30.78 3.34
C ILE A 126 11.86 -30.03 2.12
N ILE A 127 13.16 -29.78 2.03
CA ILE A 127 13.78 -29.15 0.86
C ILE A 127 13.48 -29.95 -0.41
N GLU A 128 13.62 -31.26 -0.38
CA GLU A 128 13.32 -32.11 -1.54
C GLU A 128 11.82 -32.08 -1.91
N ARG A 129 10.89 -32.07 -0.92
CA ARG A 129 9.46 -31.91 -1.17
C ARG A 129 9.16 -30.57 -1.85
N ILE A 130 9.77 -29.47 -1.39
CA ILE A 130 9.65 -28.15 -1.97
C ILE A 130 10.15 -28.14 -3.42
N GLN A 131 11.36 -28.68 -3.66
CA GLN A 131 11.95 -28.74 -5.02
C GLN A 131 11.11 -29.63 -5.96
N TYR A 132 10.58 -30.75 -5.46
CA TYR A 132 9.67 -31.58 -6.24
C TYR A 132 8.41 -30.81 -6.64
N ALA A 133 7.77 -30.10 -5.70
CA ALA A 133 6.60 -29.28 -5.99
C ALA A 133 6.91 -28.18 -7.02
N ILE A 134 8.02 -27.45 -6.87
CA ILE A 134 8.47 -26.43 -7.82
C ILE A 134 8.59 -27.01 -9.24
N ARG A 135 9.27 -28.16 -9.38
CA ARG A 135 9.45 -28.82 -10.69
C ARG A 135 8.14 -29.35 -11.26
N LYS A 136 7.33 -30.01 -10.46
CA LYS A 136 6.05 -30.59 -10.88
C LYS A 136 5.07 -29.53 -11.39
N TYR A 137 4.93 -28.43 -10.66
CA TYR A 137 4.01 -27.34 -11.01
C TYR A 137 4.64 -26.26 -11.87
N LYS A 138 5.93 -26.40 -12.24
CA LYS A 138 6.72 -25.39 -12.99
C LYS A 138 6.63 -23.99 -12.34
N ALA A 139 6.66 -23.97 -11.02
CA ALA A 139 6.48 -22.74 -10.25
C ALA A 139 7.58 -21.72 -10.59
N LYS A 140 7.17 -20.44 -10.69
CA LYS A 140 8.05 -19.29 -10.85
C LYS A 140 8.21 -18.53 -9.55
N ARG A 141 7.18 -18.60 -8.70
CA ARG A 141 7.10 -17.92 -7.41
C ARG A 141 6.92 -18.92 -6.29
N VAL A 142 7.61 -18.68 -5.18
CA VAL A 142 7.50 -19.50 -3.97
C VAL A 142 7.28 -18.60 -2.77
N SER A 143 6.39 -18.98 -1.87
CA SER A 143 6.26 -18.35 -0.55
C SER A 143 6.40 -19.38 0.54
N ILE A 144 7.17 -19.05 1.59
CA ILE A 144 7.44 -19.93 2.75
C ILE A 144 7.05 -19.19 4.02
N ASP A 145 6.04 -19.70 4.74
CA ASP A 145 5.47 -19.05 5.92
C ASP A 145 5.31 -20.06 7.08
N SER A 146 6.01 -19.92 8.20
CA SER A 146 7.14 -19.03 8.46
C SER A 146 8.42 -19.85 8.72
N VAL A 147 9.58 -19.31 8.35
CA VAL A 147 10.85 -19.99 8.69
C VAL A 147 11.10 -20.00 10.19
N THR A 148 10.46 -19.13 10.97
CA THR A 148 10.54 -19.13 12.43
C THR A 148 10.02 -20.42 13.00
N ALA A 149 8.84 -20.89 12.57
CA ALA A 149 8.27 -22.16 13.03
C ALA A 149 9.15 -23.35 12.70
N LEU A 150 9.71 -23.36 11.50
CA LEU A 150 10.64 -24.39 11.04
C LEU A 150 11.86 -24.51 11.96
N PHE A 151 12.36 -23.40 12.49
CA PHE A 151 13.61 -23.38 13.27
C PHE A 151 13.41 -23.35 14.78
N GLN A 152 12.18 -23.31 15.27
CA GLN A 152 11.90 -23.42 16.72
C GLN A 152 12.44 -24.71 17.37
N GLN A 153 12.64 -25.75 16.55
CA GLN A 153 13.14 -27.05 17.01
C GLN A 153 14.67 -27.12 17.17
N TYR A 154 15.38 -26.04 16.81
CA TYR A 154 16.84 -26.00 16.86
C TYR A 154 17.32 -25.06 17.96
N ASP A 155 18.15 -25.59 18.89
CA ASP A 155 18.68 -24.82 20.03
C ASP A 155 19.84 -23.87 19.63
N ALA A 156 20.52 -24.12 18.52
CA ALA A 156 21.73 -23.39 18.14
C ALA A 156 21.54 -22.53 16.87
N ALA A 157 21.74 -21.23 17.00
CA ALA A 157 21.68 -20.27 15.87
C ALA A 157 22.60 -20.63 14.70
N SER A 158 23.74 -21.30 14.95
CA SER A 158 24.66 -21.77 13.93
C SER A 158 24.06 -22.87 13.04
N ILE A 159 23.23 -23.75 13.61
CA ILE A 159 22.49 -24.78 12.89
C ILE A 159 21.44 -24.12 12.02
N VAL A 160 20.62 -23.23 12.62
CA VAL A 160 19.60 -22.45 11.92
C VAL A 160 20.20 -21.73 10.71
N ARG A 161 21.33 -21.03 10.89
CA ARG A 161 22.01 -20.32 9.81
C ARG A 161 22.41 -21.26 8.67
N ARG A 162 22.99 -22.42 9.00
CA ARG A 162 23.40 -23.41 7.99
C ARG A 162 22.22 -23.93 7.19
N GLU A 163 21.12 -24.26 7.86
CA GLU A 163 19.95 -24.83 7.21
C GLU A 163 19.20 -23.80 6.37
N ILE A 164 19.06 -22.53 6.82
CA ILE A 164 18.53 -21.45 5.98
C ILE A 164 19.41 -21.26 4.75
N PHE A 165 20.73 -21.26 4.92
CA PHE A 165 21.66 -21.12 3.78
C PHE A 165 21.45 -22.25 2.77
N ARG A 166 21.31 -23.51 3.22
CA ARG A 166 21.02 -24.66 2.35
C ARG A 166 19.70 -24.46 1.58
N LEU A 167 18.62 -24.09 2.28
CA LEU A 167 17.31 -23.83 1.69
C LEU A 167 17.41 -22.74 0.61
N VAL A 168 17.95 -21.57 0.96
CA VAL A 168 18.11 -20.44 0.02
C VAL A 168 18.98 -20.82 -1.20
N ALA A 169 20.08 -21.51 -0.98
CA ALA A 169 20.95 -21.96 -2.07
C ALA A 169 20.23 -22.92 -3.03
N ARG A 170 19.41 -23.83 -2.51
CA ARG A 170 18.61 -24.75 -3.32
C ARG A 170 17.51 -24.05 -4.11
N LEU A 171 16.79 -23.10 -3.51
CA LEU A 171 15.76 -22.31 -4.18
C LEU A 171 16.38 -21.48 -5.32
N LYS A 172 17.54 -20.87 -5.07
CA LYS A 172 18.28 -20.10 -6.06
C LYS A 172 18.78 -20.97 -7.24
N GLN A 173 19.24 -22.20 -6.95
CA GLN A 173 19.67 -23.16 -7.97
C GLN A 173 18.52 -23.56 -8.90
N VAL A 174 17.29 -23.66 -8.38
CA VAL A 174 16.10 -23.95 -9.18
C VAL A 174 15.60 -22.72 -9.95
N GLY A 175 16.07 -21.52 -9.61
CA GLY A 175 15.78 -20.29 -10.33
C GLY A 175 14.41 -19.68 -10.02
N VAL A 176 13.84 -19.94 -8.84
CA VAL A 176 12.56 -19.38 -8.41
C VAL A 176 12.73 -18.08 -7.60
N THR A 177 11.79 -17.15 -7.72
CA THR A 177 11.74 -15.97 -6.88
C THR A 177 10.94 -16.30 -5.62
N THR A 178 11.57 -16.11 -4.46
CA THR A 178 11.03 -16.60 -3.20
C THR A 178 10.79 -15.47 -2.21
N ILE A 179 9.63 -15.50 -1.54
CA ILE A 179 9.36 -14.75 -0.31
C ILE A 179 9.41 -15.75 0.85
N MET A 180 10.14 -15.38 1.91
CA MET A 180 10.13 -16.08 3.19
C MET A 180 9.69 -15.11 4.27
N THR A 181 8.85 -15.56 5.19
CA THR A 181 8.44 -14.77 6.35
C THR A 181 9.18 -15.22 7.58
N THR A 182 9.45 -14.30 8.50
CA THR A 182 10.03 -14.57 9.80
C THR A 182 9.41 -13.67 10.87
N GLU A 183 9.41 -14.12 12.09
CA GLU A 183 8.90 -13.35 13.21
C GLU A 183 9.98 -12.51 13.88
N ARG A 184 9.55 -11.37 14.41
CA ARG A 184 10.31 -10.50 15.31
C ARG A 184 9.65 -10.49 16.67
N ILE A 185 10.43 -10.27 17.71
CA ILE A 185 9.93 -10.15 19.07
C ILE A 185 9.44 -8.72 19.33
N GLU A 186 10.11 -7.71 18.76
CA GLU A 186 9.87 -6.29 18.99
C GLU A 186 9.75 -5.54 17.67
N GLU A 187 8.99 -4.43 17.67
CA GLU A 187 8.82 -3.58 16.48
C GLU A 187 10.13 -2.89 16.07
N TYR A 188 10.93 -2.48 17.05
CA TYR A 188 12.25 -1.89 16.88
C TYR A 188 13.28 -2.69 17.67
N GLY A 189 13.99 -3.58 16.98
CA GLY A 189 14.94 -4.52 17.56
C GLY A 189 15.66 -5.31 16.46
N PRO A 190 16.24 -6.47 16.77
CA PRO A 190 16.85 -7.36 15.77
C PRO A 190 15.89 -7.65 14.62
N VAL A 191 16.43 -7.79 13.40
CA VAL A 191 15.62 -7.97 12.18
C VAL A 191 14.82 -9.26 12.24
N ALA A 192 15.39 -10.33 12.77
CA ALA A 192 14.73 -11.63 12.86
C ALA A 192 15.03 -12.28 14.21
N ARG A 193 14.20 -13.27 14.58
CA ARG A 193 14.24 -13.90 15.91
C ARG A 193 15.59 -14.53 16.24
N PHE A 194 16.22 -15.18 15.26
CA PHE A 194 17.51 -15.86 15.47
C PHE A 194 18.71 -14.98 15.11
N GLY A 195 18.49 -13.78 14.52
CA GLY A 195 19.53 -12.80 14.16
C GLY A 195 20.48 -13.29 13.07
N VAL A 196 20.08 -14.25 12.27
CA VAL A 196 20.91 -14.85 11.20
C VAL A 196 20.25 -14.86 9.84
N GLU A 197 18.93 -14.77 9.78
CA GLU A 197 18.11 -14.93 8.59
C GLU A 197 18.39 -13.81 7.57
N GLU A 198 18.58 -12.59 8.04
CA GLU A 198 18.86 -11.42 7.20
C GLU A 198 20.23 -11.48 6.52
N PHE A 199 21.18 -12.23 7.09
CA PHE A 199 22.52 -12.37 6.50
C PHE A 199 22.54 -13.37 5.34
N VAL A 200 21.61 -14.31 5.34
CA VAL A 200 21.51 -15.37 4.32
C VAL A 200 20.64 -14.93 3.15
N SER A 201 19.61 -14.12 3.41
CA SER A 201 18.67 -13.66 2.38
C SER A 201 19.28 -12.59 1.48
N ASP A 202 18.93 -12.60 0.19
CA ASP A 202 19.38 -11.58 -0.78
C ASP A 202 18.71 -10.24 -0.52
N ASN A 203 17.43 -10.24 -0.16
CA ASN A 203 16.62 -9.06 0.10
C ASN A 203 15.99 -9.16 1.49
N VAL A 204 15.79 -8.03 2.14
CA VAL A 204 15.21 -7.96 3.49
C VAL A 204 14.22 -6.82 3.55
N MET A 205 13.02 -7.12 3.99
CA MET A 205 11.94 -6.18 4.23
C MET A 205 11.51 -6.30 5.69
N ILE A 206 11.13 -5.19 6.29
CA ILE A 206 10.62 -5.12 7.65
C ILE A 206 9.20 -4.58 7.62
N ALA A 207 8.26 -5.36 8.12
CA ALA A 207 6.89 -4.94 8.37
C ALA A 207 6.71 -4.66 9.85
N ARG A 208 6.17 -3.49 10.21
CA ARG A 208 5.89 -3.09 11.59
C ARG A 208 4.41 -2.83 11.80
N ASN A 209 3.95 -2.97 13.04
CA ASN A 209 2.57 -2.69 13.46
C ASN A 209 2.60 -1.91 14.78
N VAL A 210 3.07 -0.68 14.72
CA VAL A 210 3.37 0.17 15.86
C VAL A 210 2.10 0.79 16.43
N LEU A 211 1.98 0.82 17.77
CA LEU A 211 0.93 1.55 18.45
C LEU A 211 1.34 3.04 18.55
N GLU A 212 0.67 3.89 17.77
CA GLU A 212 0.82 5.34 17.84
C GLU A 212 -0.42 5.95 18.53
N GLY A 213 -0.23 6.40 19.77
CA GLY A 213 -1.37 6.81 20.61
C GLY A 213 -2.32 5.64 20.89
N GLU A 214 -3.55 5.72 20.42
CA GLU A 214 -4.57 4.69 20.61
C GLU A 214 -4.73 3.75 19.40
N ARG A 215 -3.96 3.95 18.32
CA ARG A 215 -4.12 3.24 17.05
C ARG A 215 -2.86 2.53 16.63
N ARG A 216 -3.07 1.40 15.97
CA ARG A 216 -1.96 0.70 15.31
C ARG A 216 -1.77 1.22 13.90
N ARG A 217 -0.52 1.53 13.58
CA ARG A 217 -0.08 1.94 12.25
C ARG A 217 0.85 0.89 11.69
N ARG A 218 0.57 0.43 10.48
CA ARG A 218 1.45 -0.50 9.78
C ARG A 218 2.40 0.26 8.86
N THR A 219 3.66 -0.17 8.88
CA THR A 219 4.69 0.35 7.96
C THR A 219 5.50 -0.79 7.36
N ILE A 220 6.02 -0.56 6.17
CA ILE A 220 6.96 -1.45 5.49
C ILE A 220 8.23 -0.69 5.11
N GLU A 221 9.38 -1.32 5.31
CA GLU A 221 10.69 -0.81 4.98
C GLU A 221 11.45 -1.84 4.15
N ILE A 222 12.07 -1.41 3.05
CA ILE A 222 13.05 -2.23 2.34
C ILE A 222 14.41 -1.92 2.94
N LEU A 223 14.90 -2.81 3.79
CA LEU A 223 16.21 -2.65 4.42
C LEU A 223 17.35 -2.97 3.45
N LYS A 224 17.15 -3.96 2.58
CA LYS A 224 18.16 -4.46 1.65
C LYS A 224 17.50 -5.03 0.39
N LEU A 225 17.97 -4.61 -0.77
CA LEU A 225 17.58 -5.16 -2.06
C LEU A 225 18.85 -5.33 -2.91
N ARG A 226 19.45 -6.51 -2.88
CA ARG A 226 20.80 -6.76 -3.42
C ARG A 226 20.86 -6.56 -4.94
N GLY A 227 21.86 -5.80 -5.38
CA GLY A 227 22.15 -5.58 -6.80
C GLY A 227 21.19 -4.61 -7.52
N THR A 228 20.37 -3.88 -6.78
CA THR A 228 19.42 -2.88 -7.33
C THR A 228 19.16 -1.78 -6.31
N THR A 229 18.63 -0.66 -6.80
CA THR A 229 18.19 0.45 -5.96
C THR A 229 16.73 0.25 -5.52
N HIS A 230 16.36 0.90 -4.43
CA HIS A 230 15.01 1.00 -3.90
C HIS A 230 14.85 2.33 -3.17
N MET A 231 13.63 2.73 -2.88
CA MET A 231 13.36 3.89 -2.05
C MET A 231 13.70 3.57 -0.59
N LYS A 232 14.32 4.53 0.10
CA LYS A 232 14.70 4.40 1.52
C LYS A 232 13.63 4.98 2.42
N GLY A 233 13.46 4.37 3.59
CA GLY A 233 12.53 4.82 4.63
C GLY A 233 11.40 3.84 4.90
N GLU A 234 10.57 4.19 5.86
CA GLU A 234 9.35 3.46 6.22
C GLU A 234 8.16 4.03 5.46
N TYR A 235 7.39 3.16 4.83
CA TYR A 235 6.20 3.51 4.09
C TYR A 235 4.98 2.96 4.80
N PRO A 236 3.98 3.78 5.10
CA PRO A 236 2.74 3.30 5.67
C PRO A 236 2.00 2.42 4.68
N PHE A 237 1.30 1.42 5.19
CA PHE A 237 0.42 0.59 4.41
C PHE A 237 -0.83 0.20 5.20
N THR A 238 -1.89 -0.09 4.49
CA THR A 238 -3.12 -0.66 5.05
C THR A 238 -3.44 -2.00 4.43
N ILE A 239 -4.33 -2.73 5.08
CA ILE A 239 -4.89 -3.98 4.57
C ILE A 239 -6.36 -3.70 4.27
N THR A 240 -6.71 -3.77 3.01
CA THR A 240 -8.05 -3.55 2.48
C THR A 240 -8.70 -4.86 2.06
N ASN A 241 -9.92 -4.81 1.55
CA ASN A 241 -10.57 -5.98 0.96
C ASN A 241 -9.84 -6.50 -0.29
N ASP A 242 -8.99 -5.68 -0.92
CA ASP A 242 -8.20 -6.04 -2.09
C ASP A 242 -6.79 -6.52 -1.74
N GLY A 243 -6.43 -6.50 -0.45
CA GLY A 243 -5.14 -6.91 0.08
C GLY A 243 -4.31 -5.76 0.64
N VAL A 244 -2.99 -5.87 0.53
CA VAL A 244 -2.02 -4.87 1.00
C VAL A 244 -1.95 -3.70 0.02
N SER A 245 -2.12 -2.48 0.53
CA SER A 245 -1.93 -1.23 -0.21
C SER A 245 -0.90 -0.36 0.51
N ILE A 246 0.20 -0.04 -0.15
CA ILE A 246 1.32 0.75 0.38
C ILE A 246 1.22 2.17 -0.19
N PHE A 247 1.54 3.17 0.62
CA PHE A 247 1.48 4.58 0.25
C PHE A 247 2.88 5.17 0.05
N PRO A 248 3.47 5.06 -1.17
CA PRO A 248 4.80 5.55 -1.46
C PRO A 248 4.78 7.05 -1.75
N LEU A 249 4.44 7.87 -0.77
CA LEU A 249 4.28 9.33 -0.96
C LEU A 249 5.53 10.01 -1.53
N GLY A 250 6.72 9.47 -1.25
CA GLY A 250 7.97 9.93 -1.85
C GLY A 250 8.16 9.54 -3.33
N ALA A 251 7.35 8.61 -3.87
CA ALA A 251 7.38 8.20 -5.28
C ALA A 251 6.46 9.06 -6.16
N MET A 252 5.58 9.87 -5.56
CA MET A 252 4.69 10.75 -6.31
C MET A 252 5.53 11.77 -7.08
N ARG A 253 5.56 11.65 -8.39
CA ARG A 253 6.24 12.61 -9.25
C ARG A 253 5.30 13.78 -9.54
N LEU A 254 5.79 15.00 -9.42
CA LEU A 254 5.10 16.22 -9.87
C LEU A 254 5.15 16.30 -11.40
N THR A 255 4.52 15.34 -12.07
CA THR A 255 4.47 15.28 -13.55
C THR A 255 3.13 15.70 -14.11
N GLN A 256 2.26 16.29 -13.28
CA GLN A 256 0.93 16.69 -13.67
C GLN A 256 0.99 17.78 -14.74
N ARG A 257 0.10 17.69 -15.71
CA ARG A 257 -0.16 18.78 -16.65
C ARG A 257 -1.00 19.83 -15.93
N SER A 258 -0.65 21.09 -16.07
CA SER A 258 -1.45 22.21 -15.57
C SER A 258 -2.49 22.61 -16.60
N SER A 259 -3.75 22.72 -16.18
CA SER A 259 -4.85 23.16 -17.05
C SER A 259 -5.02 24.67 -17.00
N ASN A 260 -5.27 25.30 -18.15
CA ASN A 260 -5.67 26.71 -18.23
C ASN A 260 -7.21 26.90 -18.17
N VAL A 261 -7.95 25.81 -18.07
CA VAL A 261 -9.42 25.83 -17.98
C VAL A 261 -9.83 26.29 -16.61
N ARG A 262 -10.80 27.21 -16.54
CA ARG A 262 -11.36 27.70 -15.30
C ARG A 262 -12.67 27.00 -14.97
N VAL A 263 -12.86 26.69 -13.69
CA VAL A 263 -14.09 26.16 -13.13
C VAL A 263 -14.63 27.12 -12.09
N SER A 264 -15.94 27.33 -12.10
CA SER A 264 -16.58 28.26 -11.17
C SER A 264 -16.51 27.74 -9.73
N SER A 265 -16.36 28.64 -8.78
CA SER A 265 -16.50 28.36 -7.34
C SER A 265 -17.96 28.13 -6.91
N GLY A 266 -18.93 28.43 -7.79
CA GLY A 266 -20.37 28.50 -7.45
C GLY A 266 -20.78 29.83 -6.82
N VAL A 267 -19.85 30.79 -6.71
CA VAL A 267 -20.08 32.15 -6.18
C VAL A 267 -19.47 33.16 -7.14
N GLN A 268 -20.32 33.90 -7.86
CA GLN A 268 -19.91 34.80 -8.93
C GLN A 268 -18.84 35.82 -8.50
N THR A 269 -19.04 36.46 -7.33
CA THR A 269 -18.09 37.47 -6.82
C THR A 269 -16.70 36.85 -6.56
N LEU A 270 -16.67 35.60 -6.06
CA LEU A 270 -15.40 34.89 -5.83
C LEU A 270 -14.74 34.53 -7.16
N ASP A 271 -15.53 34.13 -8.15
CA ASP A 271 -15.00 33.85 -9.50
C ASP A 271 -14.38 35.09 -10.12
N GLU A 272 -15.03 36.26 -9.99
CA GLU A 272 -14.49 37.55 -10.47
C GLU A 272 -13.17 37.89 -9.76
N MET A 273 -13.09 37.71 -8.45
CA MET A 273 -11.86 37.93 -7.66
C MET A 273 -10.72 37.01 -8.09
N CYS A 274 -11.05 35.77 -8.53
CA CYS A 274 -10.10 34.77 -9.00
C CYS A 274 -9.85 34.84 -10.52
N GLY A 275 -10.30 35.87 -11.21
CA GLY A 275 -10.11 36.04 -12.66
C GLY A 275 -10.86 35.00 -13.50
N GLY A 276 -12.09 34.63 -13.08
CA GLY A 276 -12.99 33.72 -13.79
C GLY A 276 -13.12 32.34 -13.16
N GLY A 277 -12.79 32.22 -11.88
CA GLY A 277 -12.88 30.96 -11.10
C GLY A 277 -11.53 30.29 -10.86
N PHE A 278 -11.54 29.06 -10.37
CA PHE A 278 -10.34 28.28 -10.07
C PHE A 278 -9.81 27.56 -11.30
N PHE A 279 -8.53 27.22 -11.33
CA PHE A 279 -8.05 26.34 -12.37
C PHE A 279 -8.57 24.90 -12.17
N LYS A 280 -8.99 24.25 -13.25
CA LYS A 280 -9.25 22.82 -13.23
C LYS A 280 -7.96 22.13 -12.80
N ASP A 281 -8.08 21.02 -12.02
CA ASP A 281 -6.94 20.30 -11.43
C ASP A 281 -6.22 21.01 -10.26
N SER A 282 -6.70 22.16 -9.80
CA SER A 282 -6.13 22.81 -8.63
C SER A 282 -6.78 22.35 -7.32
N ILE A 283 -6.04 22.51 -6.23
CA ILE A 283 -6.52 22.23 -4.87
C ILE A 283 -6.63 23.53 -4.10
N ILE A 284 -7.85 23.89 -3.80
CA ILE A 284 -8.18 25.14 -3.09
C ILE A 284 -8.29 24.83 -1.59
N LEU A 285 -7.65 25.63 -0.75
CA LEU A 285 -7.77 25.56 0.71
C LEU A 285 -8.49 26.79 1.25
N ALA A 286 -9.69 26.60 1.80
CA ALA A 286 -10.40 27.63 2.55
C ALA A 286 -10.12 27.47 4.05
N THR A 287 -9.55 28.48 4.66
CA THR A 287 -9.20 28.48 6.07
C THR A 287 -9.90 29.60 6.82
N GLY A 288 -10.31 29.35 8.06
CA GLY A 288 -10.98 30.33 8.89
C GLY A 288 -11.63 29.75 10.12
N ALA A 289 -12.09 30.59 11.04
CA ALA A 289 -12.78 30.18 12.25
C ALA A 289 -14.10 29.46 11.96
N THR A 290 -14.62 28.75 12.95
CA THR A 290 -15.97 28.16 12.88
C THR A 290 -17.01 29.24 12.60
N GLY A 291 -17.99 28.95 11.74
CA GLY A 291 -19.08 29.88 11.40
C GLY A 291 -18.76 30.91 10.29
N THR A 292 -17.56 30.88 9.68
CA THR A 292 -17.17 31.83 8.61
C THR A 292 -17.72 31.46 7.22
N GLY A 293 -18.53 30.40 7.09
CA GLY A 293 -19.16 30.00 5.82
C GLY A 293 -18.37 29.02 4.96
N LYS A 294 -17.34 28.36 5.51
CA LYS A 294 -16.52 27.38 4.75
C LYS A 294 -17.37 26.26 4.13
N THR A 295 -18.24 25.63 4.92
CA THR A 295 -19.14 24.55 4.47
C THR A 295 -20.12 25.05 3.41
N LEU A 296 -20.59 26.33 3.50
CA LEU A 296 -21.42 26.95 2.45
C LEU A 296 -20.66 27.08 1.13
N LEU A 297 -19.40 27.56 1.16
CA LEU A 297 -18.59 27.68 -0.04
C LEU A 297 -18.36 26.32 -0.70
N VAL A 298 -18.02 25.30 0.10
CA VAL A 298 -17.91 23.91 -0.38
C VAL A 298 -19.21 23.46 -1.05
N SER A 299 -20.35 23.68 -0.39
CA SER A 299 -21.66 23.27 -0.91
C SER A 299 -21.97 23.94 -2.25
N LYS A 300 -21.69 25.25 -2.40
CA LYS A 300 -21.85 25.99 -3.65
C LYS A 300 -20.91 25.48 -4.75
N PHE A 301 -19.68 25.19 -4.41
CA PHE A 301 -18.70 24.64 -5.36
C PHE A 301 -19.12 23.28 -5.94
N LEU A 302 -19.67 22.38 -5.09
CA LEU A 302 -20.17 21.08 -5.53
C LEU A 302 -21.49 21.21 -6.31
N GLN A 303 -22.40 22.10 -5.85
CA GLN A 303 -23.67 22.38 -6.55
C GLN A 303 -23.42 22.87 -7.98
N ASP A 304 -22.44 23.76 -8.20
CA ASP A 304 -22.12 24.28 -9.54
C ASP A 304 -21.68 23.14 -10.50
N ALA A 305 -20.88 22.16 -10.00
CA ALA A 305 -20.55 21.00 -10.81
C ALA A 305 -21.79 20.19 -11.18
N CYS A 306 -22.62 19.87 -10.19
CA CYS A 306 -23.83 19.07 -10.42
C CYS A 306 -24.82 19.77 -11.37
N ASN A 307 -24.96 21.08 -11.28
CA ASN A 307 -25.81 21.88 -12.18
C ASN A 307 -25.33 21.85 -13.65
N LYS A 308 -24.04 21.58 -13.85
CA LYS A 308 -23.43 21.42 -15.18
C LYS A 308 -23.46 19.95 -15.66
N GLY A 309 -24.01 19.04 -14.87
CA GLY A 309 -24.08 17.62 -15.15
C GLY A 309 -22.81 16.84 -14.76
N ASP A 310 -21.89 17.48 -14.07
CA ASP A 310 -20.65 16.86 -13.59
C ASP A 310 -20.89 16.15 -12.24
N ARG A 311 -20.09 15.14 -11.95
CA ARG A 311 -20.14 14.42 -10.67
C ARG A 311 -19.23 15.07 -9.64
N ALA A 312 -19.68 15.08 -8.38
CA ALA A 312 -18.94 15.64 -7.26
C ALA A 312 -19.02 14.77 -6.01
N ILE A 313 -17.96 14.75 -5.20
CA ILE A 313 -17.95 14.03 -3.91
C ILE A 313 -17.65 15.00 -2.78
N LEU A 314 -18.42 14.86 -1.67
CA LEU A 314 -18.15 15.50 -0.38
C LEU A 314 -17.71 14.45 0.64
N PHE A 315 -16.51 14.60 1.18
CA PHE A 315 -16.04 13.90 2.37
C PHE A 315 -16.20 14.80 3.58
N ALA A 316 -17.13 14.45 4.47
CA ALA A 316 -17.49 15.23 5.63
C ALA A 316 -17.06 14.53 6.92
N TYR A 317 -16.29 15.23 7.76
CA TYR A 317 -15.70 14.68 8.97
C TYR A 317 -16.15 15.36 10.27
N GLU A 318 -16.99 16.38 10.18
CA GLU A 318 -17.48 17.13 11.35
C GLU A 318 -19.01 17.13 11.47
N GLU A 319 -19.73 16.99 10.37
CA GLU A 319 -21.20 17.04 10.35
C GLU A 319 -21.79 15.72 9.85
N SER A 320 -22.91 15.35 10.44
CA SER A 320 -23.71 14.22 9.95
C SER A 320 -24.43 14.61 8.65
N ARG A 321 -24.78 13.58 7.84
CA ARG A 321 -25.52 13.78 6.60
C ARG A 321 -26.81 14.58 6.80
N ALA A 322 -27.58 14.31 7.86
CA ALA A 322 -28.81 15.02 8.17
C ALA A 322 -28.60 16.52 8.50
N GLN A 323 -27.47 16.83 9.20
CA GLN A 323 -27.08 18.22 9.46
C GLN A 323 -26.70 18.94 8.18
N LEU A 324 -25.87 18.30 7.33
CA LEU A 324 -25.45 18.84 6.03
C LEU A 324 -26.66 19.10 5.12
N SER A 325 -27.57 18.14 4.96
CA SER A 325 -28.78 18.32 4.13
C SER A 325 -29.65 19.44 4.64
N ARG A 326 -29.90 19.52 5.97
CA ARG A 326 -30.65 20.62 6.59
C ARG A 326 -29.98 21.98 6.34
N ASN A 327 -28.67 22.08 6.54
CA ASN A 327 -27.92 23.30 6.33
C ASN A 327 -27.97 23.71 4.86
N ALA A 328 -27.71 22.78 3.93
CA ALA A 328 -27.75 23.00 2.49
C ALA A 328 -29.12 23.50 2.02
N SER A 329 -30.24 22.93 2.53
CA SER A 329 -31.58 23.35 2.20
C SER A 329 -31.85 24.81 2.60
N SER A 330 -31.28 25.26 3.72
CA SER A 330 -31.40 26.68 4.14
C SER A 330 -30.66 27.65 3.18
N TRP A 331 -29.73 27.15 2.38
CA TRP A 331 -28.99 27.91 1.35
C TRP A 331 -29.54 27.71 -0.06
N GLY A 332 -30.70 27.02 -0.19
CA GLY A 332 -31.30 26.71 -1.49
C GLY A 332 -30.57 25.61 -2.27
N ILE A 333 -29.93 24.70 -1.56
CA ILE A 333 -29.24 23.54 -2.15
C ILE A 333 -29.93 22.26 -1.69
N ASP A 334 -30.42 21.46 -2.63
CA ASP A 334 -31.04 20.17 -2.36
C ASP A 334 -30.04 19.04 -2.64
N PHE A 335 -29.35 18.59 -1.58
CA PHE A 335 -28.39 17.49 -1.68
C PHE A 335 -29.06 16.16 -2.01
N GLU A 336 -30.29 15.92 -1.52
CA GLU A 336 -31.00 14.67 -1.76
C GLU A 336 -31.39 14.55 -3.24
N GLU A 337 -31.82 15.64 -3.86
CA GLU A 337 -32.11 15.69 -5.29
C GLU A 337 -30.84 15.42 -6.11
N LEU A 338 -29.69 16.05 -5.76
CA LEU A 338 -28.43 15.86 -6.48
C LEU A 338 -27.89 14.44 -6.36
N GLU A 339 -28.04 13.80 -5.20
CA GLU A 339 -27.66 12.40 -5.00
C GLU A 339 -28.61 11.45 -5.75
N SER A 340 -29.91 11.70 -5.74
CA SER A 340 -30.88 10.89 -6.50
C SER A 340 -30.61 10.87 -8.00
N LYS A 341 -30.05 11.98 -8.52
CA LYS A 341 -29.58 12.10 -9.92
C LYS A 341 -28.23 11.43 -10.18
N GLY A 342 -27.55 10.91 -9.14
CA GLY A 342 -26.22 10.32 -9.26
C GLY A 342 -25.11 11.34 -9.58
N LEU A 343 -25.34 12.63 -9.30
CA LEU A 343 -24.39 13.72 -9.55
C LEU A 343 -23.56 14.07 -8.30
N LEU A 344 -24.11 13.85 -7.11
CA LEU A 344 -23.45 14.08 -5.85
C LEU A 344 -23.30 12.75 -5.08
N LYS A 345 -22.20 12.56 -4.39
CA LYS A 345 -22.01 11.51 -3.37
C LYS A 345 -21.50 12.16 -2.09
N ILE A 346 -22.18 11.91 -0.97
CA ILE A 346 -21.79 12.45 0.34
C ILE A 346 -21.36 11.30 1.24
N ILE A 347 -20.13 11.38 1.75
CA ILE A 347 -19.51 10.40 2.63
C ILE A 347 -19.24 11.09 3.96
N CYS A 348 -20.00 10.70 4.98
CA CYS A 348 -19.81 11.17 6.34
C CYS A 348 -19.11 10.10 7.17
N ALA A 349 -18.01 10.45 7.80
CA ALA A 349 -17.28 9.56 8.69
C ALA A 349 -16.74 10.34 9.90
N TYR A 350 -16.68 9.70 11.06
CA TYR A 350 -15.94 10.27 12.18
C TYR A 350 -14.44 10.12 11.90
N PRO A 351 -13.61 11.17 12.11
CA PRO A 351 -12.17 11.10 11.90
C PRO A 351 -11.52 9.97 12.70
N GLU A 352 -12.09 9.68 13.87
CA GLU A 352 -11.60 8.66 14.79
C GLU A 352 -11.99 7.22 14.38
N SER A 353 -12.81 7.04 13.36
CA SER A 353 -13.26 5.70 12.94
C SER A 353 -12.15 4.86 12.26
N ALA A 354 -11.15 5.52 11.69
CA ALA A 354 -10.08 4.88 10.92
C ALA A 354 -8.76 5.65 11.03
N GLY A 355 -7.66 5.04 10.60
CA GLY A 355 -6.37 5.72 10.43
C GLY A 355 -6.38 6.65 9.20
N LEU A 356 -5.40 7.58 9.11
CA LEU A 356 -5.31 8.46 7.94
C LEU A 356 -5.05 7.69 6.64
N GLU A 357 -4.31 6.61 6.72
CA GLU A 357 -4.05 5.71 5.59
C GLU A 357 -5.34 5.04 5.10
N ASP A 358 -6.21 4.63 6.03
CA ASP A 358 -7.50 4.03 5.69
C ASP A 358 -8.44 5.08 5.08
N HIS A 359 -8.48 6.31 5.64
CA HIS A 359 -9.22 7.43 5.04
C HIS A 359 -8.71 7.76 3.63
N LEU A 360 -7.39 7.75 3.41
CA LEU A 360 -6.81 7.97 2.09
C LEU A 360 -7.26 6.88 1.10
N GLN A 361 -7.28 5.63 1.53
CA GLN A 361 -7.73 4.52 0.69
C GLN A 361 -9.22 4.61 0.36
N ILE A 362 -10.06 4.97 1.34
CA ILE A 362 -11.49 5.23 1.10
C ILE A 362 -11.66 6.34 0.07
N ILE A 363 -10.96 7.47 0.23
CA ILE A 363 -11.02 8.59 -0.72
C ILE A 363 -10.63 8.13 -2.12
N LYS A 364 -9.53 7.38 -2.26
CA LYS A 364 -9.06 6.85 -3.56
C LYS A 364 -10.06 5.90 -4.21
N SER A 365 -10.61 4.96 -3.44
CA SER A 365 -11.58 3.98 -3.96
C SER A 365 -12.89 4.65 -4.39
N GLU A 366 -13.39 5.60 -3.62
CA GLU A 366 -14.60 6.34 -3.93
C GLU A 366 -14.46 7.23 -5.18
N ILE A 367 -13.29 7.85 -5.33
CA ILE A 367 -12.96 8.62 -6.54
C ILE A 367 -12.89 7.69 -7.77
N ALA A 368 -12.21 6.55 -7.65
CA ALA A 368 -12.06 5.59 -8.75
C ALA A 368 -13.42 5.01 -9.21
N GLU A 369 -14.33 4.74 -8.25
CA GLU A 369 -15.66 4.21 -8.54
C GLU A 369 -16.58 5.29 -9.14
N PHE A 370 -16.69 6.44 -8.48
CA PHE A 370 -17.66 7.48 -8.82
C PHE A 370 -17.19 8.40 -9.96
N LYS A 371 -15.87 8.53 -10.16
CA LYS A 371 -15.21 9.38 -11.19
C LYS A 371 -15.71 10.83 -11.17
N PRO A 372 -15.53 11.55 -10.06
CA PRO A 372 -15.96 12.93 -9.94
C PRO A 372 -15.04 13.89 -10.70
N SER A 373 -15.56 15.03 -11.14
CA SER A 373 -14.75 16.16 -11.60
C SER A 373 -14.32 17.08 -10.45
N ARG A 374 -15.05 17.03 -9.35
CA ARG A 374 -14.77 17.84 -8.14
C ARG A 374 -14.89 17.02 -6.87
N ILE A 375 -13.99 17.30 -5.94
CA ILE A 375 -14.06 16.75 -4.58
C ILE A 375 -13.98 17.85 -3.54
N ALA A 376 -14.61 17.62 -2.40
CA ALA A 376 -14.42 18.47 -1.24
C ALA A 376 -14.12 17.64 0.01
N ILE A 377 -13.31 18.20 0.92
CA ILE A 377 -13.01 17.65 2.23
C ILE A 377 -13.35 18.71 3.28
N ASP A 378 -14.35 18.44 4.12
CA ASP A 378 -14.79 19.35 5.19
C ASP A 378 -14.83 18.58 6.54
N SER A 379 -13.84 18.74 7.42
CA SER A 379 -12.62 19.56 7.30
C SER A 379 -11.34 18.76 7.48
N LEU A 380 -10.23 19.24 6.92
CA LEU A 380 -8.89 18.68 7.15
C LEU A 380 -8.50 18.77 8.63
N SER A 381 -8.89 19.83 9.33
CA SER A 381 -8.61 20.02 10.76
C SER A 381 -9.21 18.93 11.64
N ALA A 382 -10.33 18.34 11.25
CA ALA A 382 -10.90 17.19 11.95
C ALA A 382 -9.97 15.97 11.91
N LEU A 383 -9.42 15.69 10.72
CA LEU A 383 -8.50 14.57 10.51
C LEU A 383 -7.12 14.78 11.16
N ALA A 384 -6.73 16.03 11.42
CA ALA A 384 -5.46 16.36 12.06
C ALA A 384 -5.46 16.08 13.59
N ARG A 385 -6.65 15.95 14.21
CA ARG A 385 -6.76 15.78 15.66
C ARG A 385 -6.12 14.48 16.14
N GLY A 386 -5.19 14.57 17.09
CA GLY A 386 -4.52 13.40 17.66
C GLY A 386 -3.51 12.68 16.76
N VAL A 387 -3.15 13.26 15.62
CA VAL A 387 -2.19 12.71 14.65
C VAL A 387 -0.93 13.57 14.60
N GLY A 388 0.23 12.94 14.45
CA GLY A 388 1.49 13.67 14.30
C GLY A 388 1.55 14.49 12.98
N ASN A 389 2.15 15.67 13.05
CA ASN A 389 2.23 16.61 11.92
C ASN A 389 2.78 15.98 10.62
N ASN A 390 3.77 15.11 10.72
CA ASN A 390 4.35 14.43 9.55
C ASN A 390 3.34 13.48 8.89
N THR A 391 2.62 12.69 9.68
CA THR A 391 1.62 11.74 9.19
C THR A 391 0.47 12.49 8.53
N PHE A 392 -0.02 13.55 9.15
CA PHE A 392 -1.06 14.40 8.59
C PHE A 392 -0.61 15.08 7.28
N ARG A 393 0.61 15.63 7.26
CA ARG A 393 1.18 16.23 6.05
C ARG A 393 1.29 15.20 4.91
N GLN A 394 1.72 13.98 5.22
CA GLN A 394 1.76 12.88 4.24
C GLN A 394 0.37 12.55 3.69
N PHE A 395 -0.64 12.49 4.54
CA PHE A 395 -2.03 12.29 4.11
C PHE A 395 -2.46 13.37 3.12
N VAL A 396 -2.26 14.66 3.45
CA VAL A 396 -2.64 15.77 2.56
C VAL A 396 -1.90 15.68 1.22
N ILE A 397 -0.59 15.38 1.22
CA ILE A 397 0.18 15.15 -0.02
C ILE A 397 -0.44 13.99 -0.83
N GLY A 398 -0.80 12.89 -0.16
CA GLY A 398 -1.42 11.75 -0.81
C GLY A 398 -2.73 12.06 -1.50
N VAL A 399 -3.64 12.75 -0.81
CA VAL A 399 -4.94 13.16 -1.36
C VAL A 399 -4.77 14.16 -2.49
N THR A 400 -3.98 15.21 -2.27
CA THR A 400 -3.78 16.28 -3.27
C THR A 400 -3.08 15.76 -4.53
N GLY A 401 -2.05 14.93 -4.35
CA GLY A 401 -1.33 14.31 -5.46
C GLY A 401 -2.23 13.40 -6.29
N PHE A 402 -3.05 12.57 -5.62
CA PHE A 402 -3.99 11.70 -6.31
C PHE A 402 -5.08 12.49 -7.04
N ALA A 403 -5.68 13.50 -6.41
CA ALA A 403 -6.70 14.34 -7.05
C ALA A 403 -6.14 15.06 -8.30
N LYS A 404 -4.92 15.60 -8.22
CA LYS A 404 -4.24 16.22 -9.36
C LYS A 404 -3.93 15.22 -10.48
N GLN A 405 -3.53 13.99 -10.13
CA GLN A 405 -3.26 12.94 -11.11
C GLN A 405 -4.52 12.53 -11.89
N GLU A 406 -5.67 12.53 -11.21
CA GLU A 406 -6.98 12.24 -11.80
C GLU A 406 -7.65 13.48 -12.45
N GLU A 407 -6.92 14.62 -12.54
CA GLU A 407 -7.41 15.91 -13.07
C GLU A 407 -8.68 16.43 -12.35
N ILE A 408 -8.77 16.18 -11.05
CA ILE A 408 -9.90 16.57 -10.20
C ILE A 408 -9.61 17.88 -9.49
N THR A 409 -10.58 18.82 -9.51
CA THR A 409 -10.50 20.04 -8.73
C THR A 409 -10.93 19.77 -7.29
N GLY A 410 -10.06 20.08 -6.32
CA GLY A 410 -10.31 19.89 -4.91
C GLY A 410 -10.62 21.16 -4.15
N PHE A 411 -11.60 21.12 -3.24
CA PHE A 411 -11.89 22.23 -2.34
C PHE A 411 -11.85 21.71 -0.90
N PHE A 412 -10.82 22.06 -0.16
CA PHE A 412 -10.59 21.58 1.20
C PHE A 412 -10.81 22.71 2.19
N THR A 413 -11.38 22.40 3.37
CA THR A 413 -11.53 23.37 4.44
C THR A 413 -10.60 23.05 5.60
N ASN A 414 -10.20 24.09 6.30
CA ASN A 414 -9.44 23.98 7.53
C ASN A 414 -9.92 24.99 8.57
N THR A 415 -10.18 24.53 9.77
CA THR A 415 -10.64 25.38 10.87
C THR A 415 -9.44 25.86 11.67
N THR A 416 -9.39 27.16 11.93
CA THR A 416 -8.35 27.79 12.76
C THR A 416 -8.95 28.26 14.06
N ASP A 417 -8.31 27.97 15.19
CA ASP A 417 -8.69 28.50 16.49
C ASP A 417 -8.26 29.97 16.59
N GLN A 418 -9.21 30.88 16.68
CA GLN A 418 -8.94 32.31 16.79
C GLN A 418 -8.48 32.79 18.18
N PHE A 419 -8.51 31.94 19.18
CA PHE A 419 -8.17 32.35 20.56
C PHE A 419 -6.78 31.86 20.95
N MET A 420 -5.86 32.81 21.03
CA MET A 420 -4.45 32.72 21.48
C MET A 420 -3.47 32.15 20.46
N GLY A 421 -2.76 33.04 19.88
CA GLY A 421 -1.50 32.97 19.17
C GLY A 421 -0.72 31.66 19.25
N SER A 422 -0.33 31.16 18.08
CA SER A 422 0.55 30.04 17.80
C SER A 422 -0.15 28.69 17.58
N ASN A 423 -0.64 28.51 16.42
CA ASN A 423 -0.36 27.36 15.53
C ASN A 423 -0.92 27.78 14.18
N SER A 424 -0.12 28.49 13.46
CA SER A 424 -0.43 29.00 12.13
C SER A 424 -0.56 27.79 11.19
N ILE A 425 -1.41 27.92 10.17
CA ILE A 425 -1.48 26.97 9.03
C ILE A 425 -0.08 26.70 8.47
N THR A 426 0.87 27.63 8.66
CA THR A 426 2.29 27.48 8.37
C THR A 426 2.98 26.40 9.18
N ASP A 427 2.53 26.07 10.38
CA ASP A 427 3.16 25.02 11.21
C ASP A 427 2.91 23.60 10.67
N SER A 428 1.79 23.38 10.00
CA SER A 428 1.50 22.11 9.30
C SER A 428 1.99 22.10 7.84
N HIS A 429 2.53 23.22 7.33
CA HIS A 429 2.98 23.40 5.94
C HIS A 429 1.96 22.96 4.85
N ILE A 430 0.66 22.98 5.15
CA ILE A 430 -0.39 22.57 4.21
C ILE A 430 -0.54 23.60 3.10
N SER A 431 -0.40 24.89 3.41
CA SER A 431 -0.47 25.98 2.43
C SER A 431 0.56 25.87 1.30
N THR A 432 1.62 25.09 1.47
CA THR A 432 2.60 24.84 0.42
C THR A 432 2.26 23.69 -0.51
N ILE A 433 1.18 22.96 -0.20
CA ILE A 433 0.73 21.78 -0.95
C ILE A 433 -0.51 22.09 -1.79
N THR A 434 -1.22 23.17 -1.44
CA THR A 434 -2.40 23.71 -2.16
C THR A 434 -2.01 24.84 -3.10
N ASP A 435 -2.83 25.07 -4.12
CA ASP A 435 -2.60 26.09 -5.17
C ASP A 435 -3.10 27.48 -4.79
#